data_18349fa265653ca833c434d018d5e8be
#
_entry.id   18349fa265653ca833c434d018d5e8be
#
_cell.length_a   1.000
_cell.length_b   1.000
_cell.length_c   1.000
_cell.angle_alpha   90.00
_cell.angle_beta   90.00
_cell.angle_gamma   90.00
#
_symmetry.space_group_name_H-M   'P 1'
#
loop_
_entity.id
_entity.type
_entity.pdbx_description
1 polymer ?
#
loop_
_entity_poly.entity_id
_entity_poly.type
_entity_poly.pdbx_seq_one_letter_code
_entity_poly.pdbx_strand_id
1 'polypeptide(L)'
;MGMISPEGRVIMISGANRGIGLAIAQNLVAVGYKLSLGARRPDSIPALEETESNMTHYWDAEEQGSAAAWIMATVGRYGRIDGIVLNAGVELGGSLENGTEEEFDRMFAVNFKGPLWLVRAALPHLRASGAGRVINIASLAGKRVLKNEILGYSASKFAALSLTQAIRQSGWKYGVRATSVCPGMVETRMTEHISLPPDQFMIAPETIASTVNYALSLPNDAVVAEILVNSRYETMF
;
A
#
# COMPACT_ATOMS: atom_id res chain seq x y z
N MET A 1 -2.33 25.98 4.98
CA MET A 1 -1.86 24.97 5.96
C MET A 1 -0.53 24.40 5.46
N GLY A 2 0.44 24.14 6.37
CA GLY A 2 1.71 23.51 6.01
C GLY A 2 1.57 21.98 5.86
N MET A 3 2.64 21.32 5.38
CA MET A 3 2.73 19.86 5.35
C MET A 3 2.58 19.28 6.77
N ILE A 4 1.99 18.11 6.89
CA ILE A 4 1.81 17.42 8.18
C ILE A 4 3.17 16.88 8.65
N SER A 5 3.58 17.21 9.88
CA SER A 5 4.80 16.67 10.49
C SER A 5 4.71 15.17 10.68
N PRO A 6 5.78 14.40 10.46
CA PRO A 6 5.85 12.97 10.78
C PRO A 6 5.91 12.72 12.30
N GLU A 7 6.34 13.69 13.09
CA GLU A 7 6.59 13.55 14.53
C GLU A 7 5.40 12.98 15.30
N GLY A 8 5.62 11.90 16.03
CA GLY A 8 4.61 11.23 16.85
C GLY A 8 3.53 10.46 16.07
N ARG A 9 3.55 10.50 14.75
CA ARG A 9 2.57 9.79 13.92
C ARG A 9 2.94 8.33 13.70
N VAL A 10 1.94 7.46 13.74
CA VAL A 10 2.06 6.02 13.59
C VAL A 10 1.52 5.59 12.23
N ILE A 11 2.37 4.98 11.42
CA ILE A 11 2.01 4.47 10.09
C ILE A 11 2.12 2.94 10.07
N MET A 12 1.05 2.28 9.66
CA MET A 12 1.03 0.84 9.40
C MET A 12 1.40 0.56 7.95
N ILE A 13 2.23 -0.47 7.69
CA ILE A 13 2.65 -0.84 6.33
C ILE A 13 2.45 -2.34 6.14
N SER A 14 1.58 -2.75 5.22
CA SER A 14 1.39 -4.16 4.88
C SER A 14 2.42 -4.64 3.84
N GLY A 15 2.95 -5.86 4.01
CA GLY A 15 3.96 -6.42 3.12
C GLY A 15 5.31 -5.68 3.21
N ALA A 16 5.72 -5.31 4.43
CA ALA A 16 6.91 -4.48 4.69
C ALA A 16 8.25 -5.23 4.62
N ASN A 17 8.26 -6.53 4.33
CA ASN A 17 9.46 -7.36 4.41
C ASN A 17 10.36 -7.32 3.17
N ARG A 18 9.93 -6.71 2.06
CA ARG A 18 10.71 -6.60 0.81
C ARG A 18 10.12 -5.57 -0.16
N GLY A 19 10.88 -5.30 -1.23
CA GLY A 19 10.43 -4.49 -2.37
C GLY A 19 9.91 -3.13 -1.94
N ILE A 20 8.80 -2.69 -2.53
CA ILE A 20 8.20 -1.37 -2.29
C ILE A 20 7.89 -1.17 -0.79
N GLY A 21 7.32 -2.17 -0.11
CA GLY A 21 6.96 -2.04 1.30
C GLY A 21 8.15 -1.82 2.22
N LEU A 22 9.28 -2.49 1.96
CA LEU A 22 10.53 -2.29 2.70
C LEU A 22 11.12 -0.90 2.41
N ALA A 23 11.18 -0.49 1.15
CA ALA A 23 11.68 0.83 0.78
C ALA A 23 10.84 1.96 1.43
N ILE A 24 9.50 1.80 1.48
CA ILE A 24 8.62 2.72 2.19
C ILE A 24 8.96 2.73 3.69
N ALA A 25 9.13 1.58 4.32
CA ALA A 25 9.46 1.51 5.75
C ALA A 25 10.79 2.21 6.06
N GLN A 26 11.83 1.98 5.26
CA GLN A 26 13.13 2.65 5.38
C GLN A 26 13.04 4.16 5.19
N ASN A 27 12.28 4.63 4.20
CA ASN A 27 12.09 6.05 3.96
C ASN A 27 11.34 6.72 5.12
N LEU A 28 10.25 6.11 5.60
CA LEU A 28 9.41 6.71 6.63
C LEU A 28 10.07 6.72 8.01
N VAL A 29 10.87 5.70 8.36
CA VAL A 29 11.63 5.73 9.61
C VAL A 29 12.69 6.83 9.61
N ALA A 30 13.38 7.02 8.48
CA ALA A 30 14.41 8.05 8.33
C ALA A 30 13.87 9.48 8.46
N VAL A 31 12.57 9.69 8.18
CA VAL A 31 11.94 11.02 8.36
C VAL A 31 11.18 11.15 9.69
N GLY A 32 11.22 10.14 10.58
CA GLY A 32 10.74 10.24 11.96
C GLY A 32 9.32 9.73 12.23
N TYR A 33 8.72 8.93 11.33
CA TYR A 33 7.48 8.22 11.64
C TYR A 33 7.73 7.03 12.56
N LYS A 34 6.76 6.73 13.44
CA LYS A 34 6.67 5.44 14.13
C LYS A 34 5.99 4.42 13.23
N LEU A 35 6.54 3.21 13.13
CA LEU A 35 6.06 2.22 12.18
C LEU A 35 5.50 0.96 12.85
N SER A 36 4.39 0.46 12.30
CA SER A 36 3.86 -0.86 12.58
C SER A 36 3.87 -1.68 11.27
N LEU A 37 4.73 -2.68 11.20
CA LEU A 37 5.07 -3.40 9.99
C LEU A 37 4.43 -4.78 9.96
N GLY A 38 3.57 -5.04 8.97
CA GLY A 38 2.84 -6.30 8.83
C GLY A 38 3.37 -7.20 7.74
N ALA A 39 3.58 -8.48 8.05
CA ALA A 39 3.91 -9.51 7.09
C ALA A 39 3.46 -10.89 7.60
N ARG A 40 3.30 -11.86 6.69
CA ARG A 40 3.02 -13.27 7.05
C ARG A 40 4.14 -13.93 7.86
N ARG A 41 5.34 -13.43 7.74
CA ARG A 41 6.51 -13.82 8.54
C ARG A 41 7.17 -12.57 9.08
N PRO A 42 6.78 -12.08 10.27
CA PRO A 42 7.33 -10.85 10.85
C PRO A 42 8.85 -10.86 10.98
N ASP A 43 9.43 -12.01 11.31
CA ASP A 43 10.88 -12.20 11.44
C ASP A 43 11.65 -12.03 10.11
N SER A 44 10.94 -12.03 8.98
CA SER A 44 11.54 -11.74 7.66
C SER A 44 11.63 -10.24 7.33
N ILE A 45 11.13 -9.37 8.20
CA ILE A 45 11.27 -7.92 8.05
C ILE A 45 12.66 -7.54 8.55
N PRO A 46 13.52 -6.94 7.70
CA PRO A 46 14.85 -6.50 8.13
C PRO A 46 14.75 -5.50 9.28
N ALA A 47 15.74 -5.55 10.17
CA ALA A 47 15.85 -4.53 11.21
C ALA A 47 16.02 -3.14 10.57
N LEU A 48 15.21 -2.19 11.00
CA LEU A 48 15.34 -0.79 10.61
C LEU A 48 16.17 -0.05 11.66
N GLU A 49 16.80 1.04 11.24
CA GLU A 49 17.38 1.99 12.19
C GLU A 49 16.28 2.48 13.15
N GLU A 50 16.63 2.76 14.42
CA GLU A 50 15.67 3.14 15.47
C GLU A 50 14.63 2.05 15.83
N THR A 51 15.10 0.94 16.38
CA THR A 51 14.27 -0.21 16.77
C THR A 51 13.17 0.10 17.79
N GLU A 52 13.32 1.12 18.64
CA GLU A 52 12.30 1.53 19.61
C GLU A 52 11.06 2.18 18.98
N SER A 53 11.21 2.77 17.79
CA SER A 53 10.13 3.43 17.05
C SER A 53 9.30 2.46 16.20
N ASN A 54 9.72 1.19 16.08
CA ASN A 54 9.13 0.25 15.15
C ASN A 54 8.65 -1.02 15.83
N MET A 55 7.57 -1.59 15.32
CA MET A 55 7.11 -2.94 15.68
C MET A 55 6.83 -3.76 14.44
N THR A 56 7.00 -5.07 14.55
CA THR A 56 6.58 -6.03 13.52
C THR A 56 5.41 -6.86 14.04
N HIS A 57 4.52 -7.29 13.15
CA HIS A 57 3.36 -8.09 13.52
C HIS A 57 2.98 -9.07 12.40
N TYR A 58 2.42 -10.22 12.80
CA TYR A 58 1.81 -11.12 11.84
C TYR A 58 0.57 -10.49 11.20
N TRP A 59 0.53 -10.51 9.88
CA TRP A 59 -0.65 -10.17 9.11
C TRP A 59 -0.69 -10.97 7.81
N ASP A 60 -1.80 -11.64 7.58
CA ASP A 60 -2.10 -12.32 6.32
C ASP A 60 -3.36 -11.72 5.71
N ALA A 61 -3.26 -11.30 4.43
CA ALA A 61 -4.38 -10.73 3.68
C ALA A 61 -5.52 -11.73 3.46
N GLU A 62 -5.26 -13.04 3.53
CA GLU A 62 -6.23 -14.11 3.36
C GLU A 62 -6.92 -14.48 4.70
N GLU A 63 -6.44 -13.96 5.83
CA GLU A 63 -7.01 -14.19 7.17
C GLU A 63 -7.65 -12.93 7.75
N GLN A 64 -8.99 -12.86 7.72
CA GLN A 64 -9.73 -11.69 8.23
C GLN A 64 -9.36 -11.32 9.68
N GLY A 65 -9.19 -12.32 10.54
CA GLY A 65 -8.87 -12.11 11.96
C GLY A 65 -7.51 -11.46 12.19
N SER A 66 -6.54 -11.68 11.31
CA SER A 66 -5.19 -11.11 11.43
C SER A 66 -5.19 -9.59 11.35
N ALA A 67 -6.13 -9.00 10.60
CA ALA A 67 -6.27 -7.54 10.49
C ALA A 67 -6.65 -6.91 11.83
N ALA A 68 -7.66 -7.45 12.51
CA ALA A 68 -8.11 -6.93 13.81
C ALA A 68 -7.01 -7.10 14.89
N ALA A 69 -6.34 -8.25 14.91
CA ALA A 69 -5.25 -8.52 15.84
C ALA A 69 -4.09 -7.51 15.67
N TRP A 70 -3.70 -7.23 14.43
CA TRP A 70 -2.64 -6.27 14.15
C TRP A 70 -3.03 -4.84 14.53
N ILE A 71 -4.26 -4.40 14.27
CA ILE A 71 -4.76 -3.10 14.73
C ILE A 71 -4.69 -3.00 16.25
N MET A 72 -5.19 -4.02 16.98
CA MET A 72 -5.15 -4.04 18.45
C MET A 72 -3.72 -3.95 18.99
N ALA A 73 -2.80 -4.70 18.42
CA ALA A 73 -1.38 -4.65 18.80
C ALA A 73 -0.76 -3.27 18.56
N THR A 74 -1.06 -2.66 17.40
CA THR A 74 -0.58 -1.31 17.06
C THR A 74 -1.11 -0.26 18.03
N VAL A 75 -2.41 -0.29 18.32
CA VAL A 75 -3.04 0.64 19.27
C VAL A 75 -2.52 0.39 20.70
N GLY A 76 -2.35 -0.87 21.09
CA GLY A 76 -1.76 -1.21 22.40
C GLY A 76 -0.34 -0.67 22.58
N ARG A 77 0.47 -0.68 21.51
CA ARG A 77 1.86 -0.19 21.54
C ARG A 77 1.97 1.34 21.51
N TYR A 78 1.16 2.00 20.67
CA TYR A 78 1.33 3.42 20.34
C TYR A 78 0.17 4.32 20.76
N GLY A 79 -0.97 3.74 21.13
CA GLY A 79 -2.18 4.49 21.48
C GLY A 79 -2.96 5.11 20.30
N ARG A 80 -2.42 5.02 19.07
CA ARG A 80 -2.98 5.69 17.88
C ARG A 80 -2.59 5.03 16.57
N ILE A 81 -3.34 5.34 15.51
CA ILE A 81 -2.99 5.06 14.12
C ILE A 81 -3.30 6.30 13.29
N ASP A 82 -2.28 6.84 12.62
CA ASP A 82 -2.38 8.05 11.80
C ASP A 82 -2.37 7.77 10.30
N GLY A 83 -1.87 6.60 9.90
CA GLY A 83 -1.90 6.22 8.51
C GLY A 83 -1.73 4.72 8.29
N ILE A 84 -2.13 4.29 7.10
CA ILE A 84 -1.93 2.93 6.61
C ILE A 84 -1.45 2.97 5.17
N VAL A 85 -0.42 2.19 4.88
CA VAL A 85 0.03 1.88 3.53
C VAL A 85 -0.42 0.45 3.18
N LEU A 86 -1.39 0.35 2.29
CA LEU A 86 -1.91 -0.89 1.73
C LEU A 86 -1.00 -1.30 0.57
N ASN A 87 0.11 -2.01 0.89
CA ASN A 87 1.14 -2.33 -0.09
C ASN A 87 1.17 -3.82 -0.46
N ALA A 88 0.82 -4.73 0.44
CA ALA A 88 0.83 -6.15 0.12
C ALA A 88 -0.02 -6.46 -1.11
N GLY A 89 0.53 -7.28 -2.00
CA GLY A 89 -0.14 -7.67 -3.22
C GLY A 89 0.53 -8.87 -3.88
N VAL A 90 -0.22 -9.54 -4.73
CA VAL A 90 0.25 -10.66 -5.57
C VAL A 90 -0.18 -10.44 -7.01
N GLU A 91 0.62 -10.96 -7.92
CA GLU A 91 0.29 -11.13 -9.33
C GLU A 91 0.56 -12.60 -9.67
N LEU A 92 -0.46 -13.31 -10.14
CA LEU A 92 -0.44 -14.75 -10.39
C LEU A 92 -0.75 -15.10 -11.86
N GLY A 93 -0.80 -14.06 -12.73
CA GLY A 93 -1.24 -14.25 -14.11
C GLY A 93 -2.76 -14.18 -14.22
N GLY A 94 -3.34 -15.20 -14.86
CA GLY A 94 -4.80 -15.33 -15.06
C GLY A 94 -5.29 -14.59 -16.30
N SER A 95 -5.17 -15.25 -17.47
CA SER A 95 -5.77 -14.77 -18.73
C SER A 95 -7.24 -15.16 -18.84
N LEU A 96 -7.92 -14.60 -19.84
CA LEU A 96 -9.30 -14.99 -20.16
C LEU A 96 -9.41 -16.47 -20.54
N GLU A 97 -8.39 -17.02 -21.21
CA GLU A 97 -8.40 -18.39 -21.73
C GLU A 97 -7.86 -19.41 -20.73
N ASN A 98 -6.89 -19.03 -19.90
CA ASN A 98 -6.10 -19.99 -19.11
C ASN A 98 -6.03 -19.67 -17.62
N GLY A 99 -6.69 -18.59 -17.15
CA GLY A 99 -6.72 -18.24 -15.73
C GLY A 99 -7.55 -19.23 -14.93
N THR A 100 -7.05 -19.66 -13.78
CA THR A 100 -7.80 -20.54 -12.87
C THR A 100 -8.60 -19.73 -11.85
N GLU A 101 -9.70 -20.31 -11.33
CA GLU A 101 -10.51 -19.69 -10.28
C GLU A 101 -9.67 -19.40 -9.02
N GLU A 102 -8.72 -20.30 -8.68
CA GLU A 102 -7.84 -20.14 -7.52
C GLU A 102 -6.91 -18.93 -7.67
N GLU A 103 -6.40 -18.67 -8.89
CA GLU A 103 -5.58 -17.48 -9.17
C GLU A 103 -6.40 -16.22 -9.03
N PHE A 104 -7.60 -16.16 -9.61
CA PHE A 104 -8.51 -15.03 -9.49
C PHE A 104 -8.90 -14.79 -8.02
N ASP A 105 -9.40 -15.82 -7.34
CA ASP A 105 -9.83 -15.73 -5.94
C ASP A 105 -8.72 -15.22 -5.05
N ARG A 106 -7.50 -15.74 -5.21
CA ARG A 106 -6.36 -15.33 -4.41
C ARG A 106 -5.92 -13.90 -4.69
N MET A 107 -5.92 -13.47 -5.96
CA MET A 107 -5.63 -12.08 -6.29
C MET A 107 -6.66 -11.13 -5.67
N PHE A 108 -7.94 -11.46 -5.69
CA PHE A 108 -8.97 -10.68 -5.01
C PHE A 108 -8.87 -10.75 -3.48
N ALA A 109 -8.55 -11.91 -2.92
CA ALA A 109 -8.35 -12.05 -1.48
C ALA A 109 -7.21 -11.13 -0.99
N VAL A 110 -6.05 -11.18 -1.64
CA VAL A 110 -4.86 -10.44 -1.20
C VAL A 110 -4.92 -8.96 -1.60
N ASN A 111 -5.31 -8.63 -2.84
CA ASN A 111 -5.22 -7.28 -3.37
C ASN A 111 -6.42 -6.39 -3.01
N PHE A 112 -7.54 -6.98 -2.57
CA PHE A 112 -8.76 -6.24 -2.26
C PHE A 112 -9.36 -6.58 -0.89
N LYS A 113 -9.69 -7.87 -0.60
CA LYS A 113 -10.39 -8.23 0.64
C LYS A 113 -9.53 -7.98 1.88
N GLY A 114 -8.27 -8.41 1.88
CA GLY A 114 -7.33 -8.17 2.98
C GLY A 114 -7.16 -6.68 3.30
N PRO A 115 -6.85 -5.80 2.32
CA PRO A 115 -6.88 -4.35 2.48
C PRO A 115 -8.22 -3.80 3.01
N LEU A 116 -9.35 -4.31 2.52
CA LEU A 116 -10.68 -3.91 3.00
C LEU A 116 -10.87 -4.24 4.49
N TRP A 117 -10.49 -5.44 4.95
CA TRP A 117 -10.59 -5.81 6.36
C TRP A 117 -9.68 -4.96 7.24
N LEU A 118 -8.45 -4.72 6.79
CA LEU A 118 -7.49 -3.89 7.50
C LEU A 118 -8.01 -2.45 7.67
N VAL A 119 -8.52 -1.84 6.60
CA VAL A 119 -9.09 -0.49 6.65
C VAL A 119 -10.34 -0.44 7.52
N ARG A 120 -11.24 -1.42 7.43
CA ARG A 120 -12.43 -1.49 8.28
C ARG A 120 -12.07 -1.47 9.76
N ALA A 121 -11.08 -2.25 10.16
CA ALA A 121 -10.62 -2.29 11.54
C ALA A 121 -9.92 -0.99 11.98
N ALA A 122 -9.16 -0.37 11.08
CA ALA A 122 -8.41 0.85 11.37
C ALA A 122 -9.23 2.14 11.30
N LEU A 123 -10.36 2.15 10.57
CA LEU A 123 -11.11 3.37 10.25
C LEU A 123 -11.52 4.20 11.49
N PRO A 124 -11.94 3.62 12.63
CA PRO A 124 -12.20 4.40 13.84
C PRO A 124 -10.98 5.18 14.33
N HIS A 125 -9.80 4.57 14.30
CA HIS A 125 -8.55 5.17 14.75
C HIS A 125 -8.06 6.25 13.79
N LEU A 126 -8.15 6.01 12.47
CA LEU A 126 -7.84 7.00 11.44
C LEU A 126 -8.75 8.25 11.55
N ARG A 127 -10.03 8.05 11.89
CA ARG A 127 -10.97 9.16 12.14
C ARG A 127 -10.62 9.91 13.41
N ALA A 128 -10.26 9.20 14.48
CA ALA A 128 -9.87 9.80 15.76
C ALA A 128 -8.60 10.64 15.65
N SER A 129 -7.70 10.34 14.69
CA SER A 129 -6.50 11.15 14.45
C SER A 129 -6.81 12.55 13.90
N GLY A 130 -7.99 12.79 13.32
CA GLY A 130 -8.35 14.05 12.67
C GLY A 130 -7.58 14.38 11.38
N ALA A 131 -6.52 13.62 11.09
CA ALA A 131 -5.66 13.77 9.91
C ALA A 131 -5.18 12.40 9.37
N GLY A 132 -6.07 11.42 9.35
CA GLY A 132 -5.79 10.06 8.91
C GLY A 132 -5.36 10.00 7.43
N ARG A 133 -4.39 9.15 7.12
CA ARG A 133 -3.91 8.93 5.75
C ARG A 133 -3.97 7.47 5.36
N VAL A 134 -4.51 7.19 4.19
CA VAL A 134 -4.49 5.84 3.59
C VAL A 134 -3.84 5.93 2.23
N ILE A 135 -2.72 5.25 2.06
CA ILE A 135 -2.03 5.15 0.79
C ILE A 135 -2.22 3.73 0.27
N ASN A 136 -2.79 3.59 -0.91
CA ASN A 136 -3.00 2.29 -1.54
C ASN A 136 -2.03 2.13 -2.70
N ILE A 137 -1.13 1.15 -2.62
CA ILE A 137 -0.25 0.80 -3.73
C ILE A 137 -1.05 -0.05 -4.73
N ALA A 138 -1.67 0.66 -5.65
CA ALA A 138 -2.43 0.07 -6.75
C ALA A 138 -1.49 -0.39 -7.89
N SER A 139 -1.73 0.03 -9.12
CA SER A 139 -0.89 -0.21 -10.30
C SER A 139 -1.45 0.56 -11.50
N LEU A 140 -0.65 0.82 -12.51
CA LEU A 140 -1.14 1.21 -13.84
C LEU A 140 -2.06 0.12 -14.43
N ALA A 141 -1.86 -1.16 -14.07
CA ALA A 141 -2.76 -2.24 -14.44
C ALA A 141 -4.18 -2.11 -13.86
N GLY A 142 -4.37 -1.27 -12.83
CA GLY A 142 -5.69 -0.90 -12.31
C GLY A 142 -6.37 0.24 -13.09
N LYS A 143 -5.68 0.86 -14.04
CA LYS A 143 -6.21 1.94 -14.90
C LYS A 143 -6.62 1.41 -16.27
N ARG A 144 -6.02 0.30 -16.68
CA ARG A 144 -6.33 -0.41 -17.94
C ARG A 144 -5.81 -1.84 -17.86
N VAL A 145 -6.35 -2.71 -18.69
CA VAL A 145 -5.78 -4.04 -18.92
C VAL A 145 -4.62 -3.89 -19.91
N LEU A 146 -3.38 -4.05 -19.42
CA LEU A 146 -2.18 -3.87 -20.24
C LEU A 146 -2.00 -5.00 -21.26
N LYS A 147 -2.34 -6.22 -20.85
CA LYS A 147 -2.30 -7.43 -21.66
C LYS A 147 -3.19 -8.50 -21.02
N ASN A 148 -3.69 -9.44 -21.85
CA ASN A 148 -4.65 -10.46 -21.43
C ASN A 148 -4.10 -11.38 -20.32
N GLU A 149 -2.80 -11.69 -20.35
CA GLU A 149 -2.13 -12.60 -19.40
C GLU A 149 -2.18 -12.12 -17.94
N ILE A 150 -2.46 -10.85 -17.72
CA ILE A 150 -2.60 -10.27 -16.37
C ILE A 150 -4.02 -9.77 -16.09
N LEU A 151 -5.04 -10.32 -16.75
CA LEU A 151 -6.44 -9.90 -16.57
C LEU A 151 -6.86 -9.95 -15.09
N GLY A 152 -6.61 -11.06 -14.40
CA GLY A 152 -6.96 -11.22 -12.98
C GLY A 152 -6.28 -10.20 -12.08
N TYR A 153 -4.99 -9.95 -12.31
CA TYR A 153 -4.27 -8.90 -11.60
C TYR A 153 -4.87 -7.53 -11.87
N SER A 154 -5.09 -7.18 -13.14
CA SER A 154 -5.72 -5.91 -13.52
C SER A 154 -7.06 -5.73 -12.83
N ALA A 155 -7.97 -6.71 -12.92
CA ALA A 155 -9.28 -6.65 -12.28
C ALA A 155 -9.18 -6.41 -10.76
N SER A 156 -8.26 -7.11 -10.07
CA SER A 156 -8.03 -6.90 -8.64
C SER A 156 -7.49 -5.50 -8.31
N LYS A 157 -6.67 -4.91 -9.20
CA LYS A 157 -6.15 -3.55 -9.03
C LYS A 157 -7.18 -2.46 -9.37
N PHE A 158 -8.12 -2.70 -10.30
CA PHE A 158 -9.31 -1.85 -10.45
C PHE A 158 -10.16 -1.87 -9.17
N ALA A 159 -10.36 -3.04 -8.57
CA ALA A 159 -11.07 -3.16 -7.28
C ALA A 159 -10.33 -2.39 -6.16
N ALA A 160 -9.00 -2.43 -6.12
CA ALA A 160 -8.21 -1.66 -5.16
C ALA A 160 -8.39 -0.14 -5.32
N LEU A 161 -8.50 0.37 -6.56
CA LEU A 161 -8.83 1.79 -6.81
C LEU A 161 -10.22 2.16 -6.28
N SER A 162 -11.23 1.30 -6.51
CA SER A 162 -12.58 1.54 -5.98
C SER A 162 -12.60 1.60 -4.45
N LEU A 163 -11.83 0.74 -3.77
CA LEU A 163 -11.66 0.78 -2.32
C LEU A 163 -11.11 2.13 -1.85
N THR A 164 -10.09 2.67 -2.54
CA THR A 164 -9.51 3.97 -2.17
C THR A 164 -10.55 5.10 -2.30
N GLN A 165 -11.41 5.05 -3.32
CA GLN A 165 -12.50 6.02 -3.48
C GLN A 165 -13.52 5.91 -2.33
N ALA A 166 -13.91 4.70 -1.96
CA ALA A 166 -14.83 4.46 -0.83
C ALA A 166 -14.25 4.95 0.50
N ILE A 167 -12.95 4.77 0.73
CA ILE A 167 -12.26 5.28 1.93
C ILE A 167 -12.33 6.81 1.97
N ARG A 168 -12.08 7.51 0.85
CA ARG A 168 -12.22 8.98 0.79
C ARG A 168 -13.62 9.43 1.16
N GLN A 169 -14.66 8.82 0.58
CA GLN A 169 -16.04 9.16 0.87
C GLN A 169 -16.39 8.95 2.35
N SER A 170 -16.02 7.79 2.91
CA SER A 170 -16.32 7.43 4.29
C SER A 170 -15.54 8.25 5.32
N GLY A 171 -14.35 8.72 4.97
CA GLY A 171 -13.43 9.37 5.89
C GLY A 171 -13.39 10.89 5.80
N TRP A 172 -13.89 11.50 4.73
CA TRP A 172 -13.69 12.91 4.40
C TRP A 172 -14.01 13.88 5.52
N LYS A 173 -15.20 13.77 6.10
CA LYS A 173 -15.68 14.65 7.19
C LYS A 173 -14.90 14.50 8.50
N TYR A 174 -14.11 13.44 8.62
CA TYR A 174 -13.27 13.17 9.79
C TYR A 174 -11.78 13.48 9.55
N GLY A 175 -11.45 14.16 8.46
CA GLY A 175 -10.08 14.48 8.11
C GLY A 175 -9.27 13.32 7.52
N VAL A 176 -9.89 12.17 7.21
CA VAL A 176 -9.19 11.07 6.54
C VAL A 176 -9.08 11.36 5.04
N ARG A 177 -7.87 11.20 4.50
CA ARG A 177 -7.56 11.33 3.08
C ARG A 177 -6.96 10.02 2.56
N ALA A 178 -7.33 9.62 1.35
CA ALA A 178 -6.81 8.41 0.74
C ALA A 178 -6.31 8.69 -0.68
N THR A 179 -5.12 8.19 -0.97
CA THR A 179 -4.43 8.33 -2.27
C THR A 179 -4.09 6.95 -2.82
N SER A 180 -4.37 6.72 -4.09
CA SER A 180 -3.83 5.58 -4.81
C SER A 180 -2.50 5.97 -5.47
N VAL A 181 -1.43 5.26 -5.17
CA VAL A 181 -0.20 5.31 -5.96
C VAL A 181 -0.28 4.18 -6.98
N CYS A 182 -0.14 4.53 -8.26
CA CYS A 182 -0.30 3.62 -9.39
C CYS A 182 1.03 3.46 -10.13
N PRO A 183 1.94 2.59 -9.64
CA PRO A 183 3.20 2.37 -10.32
C PRO A 183 3.04 1.59 -11.63
N GLY A 184 3.96 1.86 -12.57
CA GLY A 184 4.31 0.93 -13.64
C GLY A 184 5.18 -0.22 -13.11
N MET A 185 6.17 -0.64 -13.91
CA MET A 185 7.10 -1.69 -13.48
C MET A 185 8.12 -1.14 -12.48
N VAL A 186 8.14 -1.73 -11.27
CA VAL A 186 9.07 -1.40 -10.19
C VAL A 186 10.05 -2.57 -10.02
N GLU A 187 11.33 -2.27 -9.84
CA GLU A 187 12.37 -3.27 -9.62
C GLU A 187 12.17 -3.99 -8.28
N THR A 188 11.56 -5.17 -8.34
CA THR A 188 11.20 -5.98 -7.18
C THR A 188 11.23 -7.45 -7.56
N ARG A 189 11.13 -8.35 -6.57
CA ARG A 189 10.98 -9.78 -6.83
C ARG A 189 9.75 -10.12 -7.71
N MET A 190 8.71 -9.31 -7.71
CA MET A 190 7.53 -9.53 -8.57
C MET A 190 7.86 -9.38 -10.05
N THR A 191 8.86 -8.58 -10.39
CA THR A 191 9.27 -8.23 -11.75
C THR A 191 10.63 -8.80 -12.15
N GLU A 192 11.30 -9.57 -11.27
CA GLU A 192 12.66 -10.11 -11.52
C GLU A 192 12.79 -11.00 -12.76
N HIS A 193 11.65 -11.60 -13.17
CA HIS A 193 11.58 -12.44 -14.37
C HIS A 193 11.39 -11.64 -15.68
N ILE A 194 11.23 -10.32 -15.60
CA ILE A 194 10.99 -9.46 -16.77
C ILE A 194 12.30 -8.91 -17.27
N SER A 195 12.67 -9.26 -18.49
CA SER A 195 13.81 -8.65 -19.19
C SER A 195 13.35 -7.45 -20.00
N LEU A 196 13.98 -6.30 -19.79
CA LEU A 196 13.73 -5.08 -20.54
C LEU A 196 14.75 -4.88 -21.66
N PRO A 197 14.38 -4.19 -22.76
CA PRO A 197 15.33 -3.66 -23.72
C PRO A 197 16.39 -2.77 -23.05
N PRO A 198 17.61 -2.64 -23.65
CA PRO A 198 18.72 -1.90 -23.03
C PRO A 198 18.45 -0.41 -22.75
N ASP A 199 17.51 0.19 -23.47
CA ASP A 199 17.09 1.58 -23.34
C ASP A 199 15.94 1.81 -22.36
N GLN A 200 15.48 0.75 -21.69
CA GLN A 200 14.37 0.80 -20.75
C GLN A 200 14.82 0.38 -19.35
N PHE A 201 14.19 0.96 -18.35
CA PHE A 201 14.48 0.70 -16.95
C PHE A 201 13.18 0.53 -16.14
N MET A 202 13.30 -0.12 -15.01
CA MET A 202 12.21 -0.18 -14.01
C MET A 202 12.32 1.00 -13.04
N ILE A 203 11.21 1.31 -12.39
CA ILE A 203 11.18 2.32 -11.33
C ILE A 203 11.89 1.74 -10.11
N ALA A 204 12.79 2.51 -9.48
CA ALA A 204 13.37 2.13 -8.20
C ALA A 204 12.30 2.14 -7.10
N PRO A 205 12.28 1.15 -6.17
CA PRO A 205 11.34 1.13 -5.04
C PRO A 205 11.37 2.41 -4.20
N GLU A 206 12.52 3.07 -4.09
CA GLU A 206 12.75 4.31 -3.36
C GLU A 206 11.99 5.50 -3.95
N THR A 207 11.76 5.50 -5.27
CA THR A 207 10.92 6.50 -5.95
C THR A 207 9.48 6.39 -5.49
N ILE A 208 8.98 5.15 -5.35
CA ILE A 208 7.63 4.92 -4.82
C ILE A 208 7.57 5.28 -3.34
N ALA A 209 8.61 4.99 -2.56
CA ALA A 209 8.68 5.35 -1.15
C ALA A 209 8.61 6.87 -0.95
N SER A 210 9.34 7.65 -1.74
CA SER A 210 9.30 9.12 -1.72
C SER A 210 7.92 9.65 -2.10
N THR A 211 7.25 9.03 -3.07
CA THR A 211 5.89 9.37 -3.49
C THR A 211 4.88 9.12 -2.35
N VAL A 212 5.03 8.01 -1.63
CA VAL A 212 4.19 7.67 -0.46
C VAL A 212 4.40 8.68 0.66
N ASN A 213 5.64 9.04 0.99
CA ASN A 213 5.96 10.04 2.00
C ASN A 213 5.32 11.39 1.66
N TYR A 214 5.45 11.84 0.41
CA TYR A 214 4.76 13.04 -0.06
C TYR A 214 3.25 12.97 0.19
N ALA A 215 2.59 11.89 -0.21
CA ALA A 215 1.14 11.74 -0.04
C ALA A 215 0.70 11.68 1.44
N LEU A 216 1.53 11.11 2.33
CA LEU A 216 1.27 11.07 3.78
C LEU A 216 1.38 12.45 4.44
N SER A 217 2.24 13.33 3.91
CA SER A 217 2.51 14.66 4.48
C SER A 217 1.55 15.75 4.00
N LEU A 218 0.69 15.48 3.00
CA LEU A 218 -0.27 16.47 2.49
C LEU A 218 -1.25 16.95 3.57
N PRO A 219 -1.59 18.25 3.62
CA PRO A 219 -2.54 18.78 4.59
C PRO A 219 -3.99 18.33 4.32
N ASN A 220 -4.92 18.67 5.22
CA ASN A 220 -6.32 18.25 5.12
C ASN A 220 -7.17 19.09 4.14
N ASP A 221 -6.69 20.23 3.68
CA ASP A 221 -7.40 21.14 2.78
C ASP A 221 -7.50 20.59 1.34
N ALA A 222 -6.67 19.58 1.00
CA ALA A 222 -6.68 18.93 -0.30
C ALA A 222 -6.43 17.42 -0.23
N VAL A 223 -6.69 16.72 -1.30
CA VAL A 223 -6.28 15.33 -1.53
C VAL A 223 -5.77 15.17 -2.96
N VAL A 224 -4.62 14.54 -3.09
CA VAL A 224 -4.18 13.98 -4.37
C VAL A 224 -4.82 12.60 -4.49
N ALA A 225 -5.80 12.48 -5.37
CA ALA A 225 -6.60 11.26 -5.46
C ALA A 225 -5.80 10.07 -5.97
N GLU A 226 -4.97 10.31 -6.98
CA GLU A 226 -4.15 9.30 -7.64
C GLU A 226 -2.81 9.90 -8.06
N ILE A 227 -1.73 9.12 -7.95
CA ILE A 227 -0.41 9.46 -8.44
C ILE A 227 0.03 8.32 -9.35
N LEU A 228 0.17 8.61 -10.63
CA LEU A 228 0.68 7.66 -11.61
C LEU A 228 2.19 7.84 -11.70
N VAL A 229 2.94 6.75 -11.54
CA VAL A 229 4.40 6.75 -11.60
C VAL A 229 4.84 5.74 -12.65
N ASN A 230 5.42 6.22 -13.74
CA ASN A 230 5.86 5.35 -14.84
C ASN A 230 7.30 5.68 -15.23
N SER A 231 8.05 4.68 -15.66
CA SER A 231 9.39 4.82 -16.23
C SER A 231 9.39 4.99 -17.77
N ARG A 232 8.21 5.00 -18.37
CA ARG A 232 8.02 5.10 -19.83
C ARG A 232 7.01 6.17 -20.17
N TYR A 233 7.10 6.67 -21.40
CA TYR A 233 6.04 7.50 -21.94
C TYR A 233 4.72 6.71 -22.03
N GLU A 234 3.67 7.29 -21.50
CA GLU A 234 2.36 6.66 -21.42
C GLU A 234 1.33 7.51 -22.18
N THR A 235 0.81 6.98 -23.28
CA THR A 235 -0.10 7.70 -24.17
C THR A 235 -1.55 7.75 -23.71
N MET A 236 -1.90 6.98 -22.66
CA MET A 236 -3.29 6.86 -22.22
C MET A 236 -3.69 7.81 -21.09
N PHE A 237 -2.75 8.61 -20.62
CA PHE A 237 -2.99 9.56 -19.52
C PHE A 237 -2.56 10.94 -19.92
#